data_30fd2a693b51b160b63c669daa4fb6a9
#
_entry.id   30fd2a693b51b160b63c669daa4fb6a9
#
_cell.length_a   1.000
_cell.length_b   1.000
_cell.length_c   1.000
_cell.angle_alpha   90.00
_cell.angle_beta   90.00
_cell.angle_gamma   90.00
#
_symmetry.space_group_name_H-M   'P 1'
#
loop_
_entity.id
_entity.type
_entity.pdbx_description
1 polymer ?
#
loop_
_entity_poly.entity_id
_entity_poly.type
_entity_poly.pdbx_seq_one_letter_code
_entity_poly.pdbx_strand_id
1 'polypeptide(L)'
;MRPEGITSYLLASPRTSSAEHLTTTLAVIQPGGEQRIHSHRPEQVYFILEGRGLMTVGSETQRVGPGDCIFIPSGQPHGLKNDGPLTLRYFSAAASAYEPGHLEKTWALKSEAETA
;
A
#
# COMPACT_ATOMS: atom_id res chain seq x y z
N MET A 1 -7.58 14.38 -0.07
CA MET A 1 -7.15 13.33 -0.99
C MET A 1 -5.82 13.68 -1.61
N ARG A 2 -5.00 12.72 -1.77
CA ARG A 2 -3.70 12.94 -2.37
C ARG A 2 -3.82 13.15 -3.87
N PRO A 3 -2.84 13.85 -4.46
CA PRO A 3 -2.88 14.04 -5.92
C PRO A 3 -2.92 12.74 -6.69
N GLU A 4 -2.33 11.67 -6.14
CA GLU A 4 -2.33 10.36 -6.78
C GLU A 4 -3.66 9.64 -6.64
N GLY A 5 -4.62 10.21 -5.93
CA GLY A 5 -5.91 9.57 -5.72
C GLY A 5 -5.88 8.39 -4.78
N ILE A 6 -4.95 8.39 -3.85
CA ILE A 6 -4.82 7.30 -2.88
C ILE A 6 -4.86 7.86 -1.47
N THR A 7 -5.51 7.11 -0.59
CA THR A 7 -5.55 7.40 0.84
C THR A 7 -5.09 6.14 1.57
N SER A 8 -4.15 6.30 2.49
CA SER A 8 -3.64 5.17 3.27
C SER A 8 -3.97 5.38 4.74
N TYR A 9 -4.43 4.33 5.39
CA TYR A 9 -4.75 4.34 6.81
C TYR A 9 -3.80 3.39 7.51
N LEU A 10 -3.03 3.92 8.45
CA LEU A 10 -2.11 3.12 9.24
C LEU A 10 -2.92 2.37 10.29
N LEU A 11 -2.80 1.05 10.29
CA LEU A 11 -3.56 0.22 11.21
C LEU A 11 -2.67 -0.20 12.38
N ALA A 12 -2.12 -1.40 12.33
CA ALA A 12 -1.21 -1.85 13.39
C ALA A 12 0.22 -1.55 12.98
N SER A 13 0.99 -0.97 13.90
CA SER A 13 2.39 -0.65 13.66
C SER A 13 3.01 -0.31 15.01
N PRO A 14 4.34 -0.15 15.08
CA PRO A 14 4.95 0.30 16.33
C PRO A 14 4.45 1.67 16.79
N ARG A 15 3.94 2.49 15.88
CA ARG A 15 3.44 3.82 16.24
C ARG A 15 2.03 3.80 16.80
N THR A 16 1.23 2.78 16.44
CA THR A 16 -0.20 2.78 16.77
C THR A 16 -0.58 1.66 17.71
N SER A 17 0.35 0.75 17.98
CA SER A 17 0.06 -0.41 18.82
C SER A 17 1.36 -0.89 19.44
N SER A 18 1.33 -2.05 20.07
CA SER A 18 2.54 -2.64 20.63
C SER A 18 3.23 -3.58 19.65
N ALA A 19 2.90 -3.51 18.37
CA ALA A 19 3.58 -4.30 17.36
C ALA A 19 5.05 -3.90 17.28
N GLU A 20 5.92 -4.89 17.14
CA GLU A 20 7.36 -4.62 17.07
C GLU A 20 7.89 -4.72 15.66
N HIS A 21 7.30 -5.60 14.85
CA HIS A 21 7.87 -5.91 13.53
C HIS A 21 6.90 -5.74 12.39
N LEU A 22 5.64 -5.45 12.68
CA LEU A 22 4.62 -5.37 11.63
C LEU A 22 4.13 -3.96 11.43
N THR A 23 3.92 -3.63 10.17
CA THR A 23 3.16 -2.44 9.79
C THR A 23 2.05 -2.90 8.87
N THR A 24 0.81 -2.57 9.23
CA THR A 24 -0.33 -2.91 8.38
C THR A 24 -1.07 -1.65 8.00
N THR A 25 -1.55 -1.62 6.77
CA THR A 25 -2.28 -0.45 6.26
C THR A 25 -3.47 -0.90 5.45
N LEU A 26 -4.44 -0.01 5.38
CA LEU A 26 -5.55 -0.14 4.43
C LEU A 26 -5.40 1.01 3.46
N ALA A 27 -5.37 0.70 2.17
CA ALA A 27 -5.24 1.71 1.12
C ALA A 27 -6.50 1.73 0.28
N VAL A 28 -6.89 2.94 -0.09
CA VAL A 28 -8.08 3.18 -0.90
C VAL A 28 -7.65 4.02 -2.09
N ILE A 29 -7.78 3.48 -3.29
CA ILE A 29 -7.35 4.15 -4.51
C ILE A 29 -8.59 4.45 -5.36
N GLN A 30 -8.81 5.73 -5.62
CA GLN A 30 -9.93 6.16 -6.44
C GLN A 30 -9.68 5.78 -7.90
N PRO A 31 -10.75 5.69 -8.71
CA PRO A 31 -10.55 5.47 -10.14
C PRO A 31 -9.59 6.51 -10.72
N GLY A 32 -8.61 6.05 -11.47
CA GLY A 32 -7.58 6.91 -12.03
C GLY A 32 -6.43 7.19 -11.11
N GLY A 33 -6.54 6.78 -9.85
CA GLY A 33 -5.46 6.99 -8.88
C GLY A 33 -4.44 5.87 -8.91
N GLU A 34 -3.40 6.03 -8.11
CA GLU A 34 -2.35 5.02 -8.08
C GLU A 34 -1.50 5.14 -6.83
N GLN A 35 -0.95 4.02 -6.43
CA GLN A 35 0.20 3.96 -5.56
C GLN A 35 1.39 3.97 -6.49
N ARG A 36 2.16 5.05 -6.48
CA ARG A 36 3.29 5.19 -7.40
C ARG A 36 4.34 4.13 -7.15
N ILE A 37 5.10 3.84 -8.18
CA ILE A 37 6.23 2.91 -8.07
C ILE A 37 7.19 3.43 -7.02
N HIS A 38 7.52 2.58 -6.06
CA HIS A 38 8.48 2.90 -5.01
C HIS A 38 9.06 1.59 -4.50
N SER A 39 10.10 1.68 -3.68
CA SER A 39 10.72 0.50 -3.10
C SER A 39 11.08 0.78 -1.66
N HIS A 40 11.19 -0.29 -0.88
CA HIS A 40 11.59 -0.20 0.51
C HIS A 40 12.15 -1.53 0.96
N ARG A 41 12.82 -1.52 2.10
CA ARG A 41 13.48 -2.69 2.61
C ARG A 41 12.54 -3.76 3.17
N PRO A 42 11.49 -3.41 3.91
CA PRO A 42 10.59 -4.44 4.42
C PRO A 42 9.93 -5.24 3.30
N GLU A 43 9.81 -6.53 3.51
CA GLU A 43 8.95 -7.36 2.68
C GLU A 43 7.51 -6.96 2.93
N GLN A 44 6.67 -7.20 1.94
CA GLN A 44 5.29 -6.73 2.05
C GLN A 44 4.38 -7.64 1.25
N VAL A 45 3.12 -7.72 1.68
CA VAL A 45 2.07 -8.31 0.87
C VAL A 45 0.95 -7.30 0.71
N TYR A 46 0.31 -7.34 -0.46
CA TYR A 46 -0.94 -6.64 -0.70
C TYR A 46 -2.02 -7.71 -0.84
N PHE A 47 -3.14 -7.49 -0.19
CA PHE A 47 -4.30 -8.35 -0.37
C PHE A 47 -5.45 -7.49 -0.88
N ILE A 48 -5.93 -7.79 -2.09
CA ILE A 48 -6.96 -6.96 -2.72
C ILE A 48 -8.30 -7.30 -2.12
N LEU A 49 -8.97 -6.28 -1.60
CA LEU A 49 -10.27 -6.45 -0.96
C LEU A 49 -11.41 -6.17 -1.93
N GLU A 50 -11.27 -5.12 -2.73
CA GLU A 50 -12.29 -4.81 -3.74
C GLU A 50 -11.67 -3.99 -4.84
N GLY A 51 -12.30 -4.03 -6.00
CA GLY A 51 -11.80 -3.31 -7.17
C GLY A 51 -10.75 -4.12 -7.91
N ARG A 52 -10.27 -3.57 -9.02
CA ARG A 52 -9.27 -4.21 -9.86
C ARG A 52 -8.27 -3.19 -10.32
N GLY A 53 -7.07 -3.64 -10.62
CA GLY A 53 -6.04 -2.72 -11.06
C GLY A 53 -4.88 -3.42 -11.72
N LEU A 54 -3.85 -2.62 -12.02
CA LEU A 54 -2.61 -3.11 -12.61
C LEU A 54 -1.51 -3.01 -11.56
N MET A 55 -0.97 -4.16 -11.21
CA MET A 55 0.09 -4.25 -10.20
C MET A 55 1.42 -4.46 -10.90
N THR A 56 2.41 -3.68 -10.50
CA THR A 56 3.78 -3.83 -10.99
C THR A 56 4.67 -4.23 -9.83
N VAL A 57 5.46 -5.28 -10.03
CA VAL A 57 6.50 -5.69 -9.07
C VAL A 57 7.74 -5.96 -9.90
N GLY A 58 8.80 -5.21 -9.65
CA GLY A 58 10.00 -5.32 -10.47
C GLY A 58 9.69 -4.96 -11.90
N SER A 59 9.95 -5.89 -12.81
CA SER A 59 9.71 -5.68 -14.23
C SER A 59 8.39 -6.33 -14.70
N GLU A 60 7.62 -6.91 -13.78
CA GLU A 60 6.39 -7.60 -14.16
C GLU A 60 5.18 -6.75 -13.84
N THR A 61 4.21 -6.77 -14.72
CA THR A 61 2.95 -6.07 -14.53
C THR A 61 1.83 -7.07 -14.76
N GLN A 62 0.86 -7.07 -13.87
CA GLN A 62 -0.21 -8.05 -13.91
C GLN A 62 -1.48 -7.45 -13.38
N ARG A 63 -2.59 -7.86 -13.97
CA ARG A 63 -3.89 -7.40 -13.50
C ARG A 63 -4.27 -8.17 -12.24
N VAL A 64 -4.79 -7.45 -11.25
CA VAL A 64 -5.16 -8.04 -9.96
C VAL A 64 -6.60 -7.66 -9.63
N GLY A 65 -7.21 -8.45 -8.77
CA GLY A 65 -8.58 -8.23 -8.33
C GLY A 65 -8.83 -8.85 -6.96
N PRO A 66 -10.09 -8.81 -6.51
CA PRO A 66 -10.42 -9.25 -5.14
C PRO A 66 -9.94 -10.67 -4.87
N GLY A 67 -9.32 -10.85 -3.71
CA GLY A 67 -8.81 -12.15 -3.30
C GLY A 67 -7.38 -12.42 -3.73
N ASP A 68 -6.80 -11.57 -4.58
CA ASP A 68 -5.41 -11.75 -4.97
C ASP A 68 -4.49 -11.28 -3.87
N CYS A 69 -3.44 -12.05 -3.62
CA CYS A 69 -2.40 -11.70 -2.67
C CYS A 69 -1.10 -11.55 -3.43
N ILE A 70 -0.49 -10.37 -3.33
CA ILE A 70 0.74 -10.08 -4.06
C ILE A 70 1.87 -9.98 -3.06
N PHE A 71 2.90 -10.81 -3.25
CA PHE A 71 4.09 -10.74 -2.43
C PHE A 71 5.11 -9.79 -3.08
N ILE A 72 5.65 -8.91 -2.27
CA ILE A 72 6.62 -7.92 -2.72
C ILE A 72 7.92 -8.17 -1.96
N PRO A 73 8.94 -8.70 -2.65
CA PRO A 73 10.22 -8.96 -1.99
C PRO A 73 10.89 -7.66 -1.55
N SER A 74 11.76 -7.79 -0.57
CA SER A 74 12.55 -6.67 -0.07
C SER A 74 13.26 -5.97 -1.23
N GLY A 75 13.11 -4.65 -1.28
CA GLY A 75 13.83 -3.82 -2.25
C GLY A 75 13.25 -3.76 -3.65
N GLN A 76 12.24 -4.57 -3.95
CA GLN A 76 11.66 -4.57 -5.30
C GLN A 76 10.77 -3.37 -5.52
N PRO A 77 10.98 -2.64 -6.62
CA PRO A 77 10.06 -1.55 -6.97
C PRO A 77 8.65 -2.11 -7.22
N HIS A 78 7.67 -1.40 -6.74
CA HIS A 78 6.29 -1.85 -6.92
C HIS A 78 5.33 -0.68 -6.89
N GLY A 79 4.18 -0.87 -7.52
CA GLY A 79 3.12 0.11 -7.54
C GLY A 79 1.83 -0.53 -8.00
N LEU A 80 0.73 0.21 -7.81
CA LEU A 80 -0.59 -0.31 -8.15
C LEU A 80 -1.43 0.82 -8.70
N LYS A 81 -1.96 0.61 -9.89
CA LYS A 81 -2.79 1.58 -10.60
C LYS A 81 -4.22 1.13 -10.62
N ASN A 82 -5.13 2.05 -10.32
CA ASN A 82 -6.55 1.78 -10.47
C ASN A 82 -7.01 2.34 -11.81
N ASP A 83 -7.04 1.49 -12.82
CA ASP A 83 -7.47 1.88 -14.16
C ASP A 83 -8.91 1.46 -14.44
N GLY A 84 -9.63 1.06 -13.40
CA GLY A 84 -11.02 0.67 -13.54
C GLY A 84 -11.97 1.74 -13.07
N PRO A 85 -13.28 1.46 -13.17
CA PRO A 85 -14.30 2.46 -12.81
C PRO A 85 -14.69 2.46 -11.35
N LEU A 86 -14.20 1.50 -10.55
CA LEU A 86 -14.60 1.36 -9.16
C LEU A 86 -13.41 1.64 -8.25
N THR A 87 -13.72 1.99 -7.00
CA THR A 87 -12.70 2.15 -5.98
C THR A 87 -11.96 0.84 -5.77
N LEU A 88 -10.65 0.93 -5.61
CA LEU A 88 -9.80 -0.21 -5.32
C LEU A 88 -9.34 -0.11 -3.89
N ARG A 89 -9.49 -1.19 -3.12
CA ARG A 89 -9.05 -1.24 -1.74
C ARG A 89 -8.14 -2.42 -1.55
N TYR A 90 -7.05 -2.21 -0.83
CA TYR A 90 -6.18 -3.32 -0.47
C TYR A 90 -5.67 -3.15 0.94
N PHE A 91 -5.45 -4.30 1.58
CA PHE A 91 -4.81 -4.38 2.87
C PHE A 91 -3.36 -4.75 2.63
N SER A 92 -2.44 -4.12 3.35
CA SER A 92 -1.04 -4.50 3.23
C SER A 92 -0.46 -4.77 4.59
N ALA A 93 0.51 -5.69 4.61
CA ALA A 93 1.27 -6.02 5.80
C ALA A 93 2.73 -6.07 5.40
N ALA A 94 3.57 -5.42 6.19
CA ALA A 94 4.99 -5.34 5.91
C ALA A 94 5.79 -5.77 7.14
N ALA A 95 6.92 -6.44 6.92
CA ALA A 95 7.85 -6.86 7.95
C ALA A 95 9.28 -6.73 7.41
N SER A 96 10.20 -6.17 8.18
CA SER A 96 9.87 -5.59 9.47
C SER A 96 9.22 -4.23 9.29
N ALA A 97 8.86 -3.61 10.42
CA ALA A 97 8.11 -2.36 10.36
C ALA A 97 8.89 -1.29 9.61
N TYR A 98 8.16 -0.38 8.98
CA TYR A 98 8.77 0.78 8.34
C TYR A 98 9.36 1.69 9.38
N GLU A 99 10.49 2.30 9.04
CA GLU A 99 11.06 3.34 9.88
C GLU A 99 10.23 4.62 9.71
N PRO A 100 10.15 5.43 10.76
CA PRO A 100 9.32 6.63 10.68
C PRO A 100 9.62 7.54 9.49
N GLY A 101 10.90 7.75 9.19
CA GLY A 101 11.25 8.59 8.04
C GLY A 101 10.80 7.97 6.73
N HIS A 102 10.88 6.67 6.63
CA HIS A 102 10.44 5.98 5.42
C HIS A 102 8.93 6.13 5.21
N LEU A 103 8.17 5.98 6.28
CA LEU A 103 6.73 6.16 6.18
C LEU A 103 6.38 7.55 5.69
N GLU A 104 7.06 8.54 6.21
CA GLU A 104 6.77 9.92 5.83
C GLU A 104 7.10 10.20 4.39
N LYS A 105 8.12 9.54 3.86
CA LYS A 105 8.55 9.76 2.48
C LYS A 105 7.77 8.95 1.48
N THR A 106 7.37 7.75 1.84
CA THR A 106 6.76 6.81 0.91
C THR A 106 5.24 6.84 0.97
N TRP A 107 4.69 7.07 2.16
CA TRP A 107 3.25 6.99 2.39
C TRP A 107 2.75 8.33 2.84
N ALA A 108 1.63 8.72 2.37
CA ALA A 108 0.99 9.86 2.95
C ALA A 108 -0.04 9.33 3.89
N LEU A 109 0.31 9.23 5.10
CA LEU A 109 -0.61 8.75 6.12
C LEU A 109 -1.60 9.84 6.44
N LYS A 110 -2.83 9.43 6.47
CA LYS A 110 -3.80 10.37 6.92
C LYS A 110 -3.83 10.27 8.38
N SER A 111 -3.80 10.89 8.88
CA SER A 111 -3.87 10.91 10.05
C SER A 111 -4.01 10.12 10.63
N GLU A 112 -3.33 9.85 10.61
CA GLU A 112 -3.33 9.15 11.35
C GLU A 112 -3.77 9.74 12.21
N ALA A 113 -3.94 9.93 11.47
CA ALA A 113 -4.23 10.33 11.47
C ALA A 113 -4.48 11.22 10.91
N GLU A 114 -4.42 11.57 10.44
CA GLU A 114 -4.81 12.27 9.75
C GLU A 114 -5.43 11.99 9.19
N THR A 115 -5.45 11.22 9.66
CA THR A 115 -5.69 10.83 9.22
C THR A 115 -5.94 10.57 8.85
N ALA A 116 -6.35 10.42 8.94
CA ALA A 116 -6.32 10.15 8.57
C ALA A 116 -6.44 10.09 8.48
#